data_c2b84ca9a39782e09b25e4d9a42be684
#
_entry.id   c2b84ca9a39782e09b25e4d9a42be684
#
_cell.length_a   1.000
_cell.length_b   1.000
_cell.length_c   1.000
_cell.angle_alpha   90.00
_cell.angle_beta   90.00
_cell.angle_gamma   90.00
#
_symmetry.space_group_name_H-M   'P 1'
#
loop_
_entity.id
_entity.type
_entity.pdbx_description
1 polymer ?
#
loop_
_entity_poly.entity_id
_entity_poly.type
_entity_poly.pdbx_seq_one_letter_code
_entity_poly.pdbx_strand_id
1 'polypeptide(L)'
;MNLSKGDKVIQLSFHGESSGHALVSKLSREYNIDISIIYGNIEMLDGKPLGKLVTIFSGSHNDIEKALASIGENNVKAEVMYDAQ
;
A
#
# COMPACT_ATOMS: atom_id res chain seq x y z
N MET A 1 -15.73 2.43 8.76
CA MET A 1 -14.32 2.86 8.68
C MET A 1 -14.24 4.37 8.69
N ASN A 2 -13.49 4.93 9.61
CA ASN A 2 -13.35 6.38 9.73
C ASN A 2 -12.02 6.82 9.16
N LEU A 3 -12.07 7.62 8.10
CA LEU A 3 -10.87 8.21 7.50
C LEU A 3 -10.70 9.63 8.03
N SER A 4 -9.45 9.99 8.33
CA SER A 4 -9.08 11.36 8.67
C SER A 4 -8.73 12.11 7.39
N LYS A 5 -8.82 13.43 7.45
CA LYS A 5 -8.43 14.28 6.32
C LYS A 5 -7.00 13.99 5.91
N GLY A 6 -6.80 13.76 4.63
CA GLY A 6 -5.48 13.46 4.09
C GLY A 6 -5.16 11.97 3.97
N ASP A 7 -5.97 11.10 4.59
CA ASP A 7 -5.78 9.66 4.46
C ASP A 7 -6.03 9.21 3.03
N LYS A 8 -5.29 8.20 2.60
CA LYS A 8 -5.50 7.60 1.28
C LYS A 8 -5.72 6.11 1.41
N VAL A 9 -6.72 5.61 0.70
CA VAL A 9 -6.94 4.17 0.56
C VAL A 9 -6.18 3.72 -0.67
N ILE A 10 -5.24 2.81 -0.46
CA ILE A 10 -4.33 2.39 -1.51
C ILE A 10 -4.34 0.87 -1.63
N GLN A 11 -4.56 0.39 -2.85
CA GLN A 11 -4.43 -1.03 -3.14
C GLN A 11 -3.02 -1.31 -3.64
N LEU A 12 -2.35 -2.24 -2.98
CA LEU A 12 -1.02 -2.69 -3.37
C LEU A 12 -1.15 -4.07 -4.03
N SER A 13 -0.48 -4.26 -5.15
CA SER A 13 -0.47 -5.53 -5.86
C SER A 13 0.95 -6.05 -5.95
N PHE A 14 1.13 -7.32 -5.57
CA PHE A 14 2.44 -7.99 -5.49
C PHE A 14 2.44 -9.22 -6.37
N HIS A 15 3.54 -9.43 -7.09
CA HIS A 15 3.72 -10.63 -7.89
C HIS A 15 4.56 -11.65 -7.15
N GLY A 16 4.14 -12.91 -7.26
CA GLY A 16 4.90 -14.03 -6.75
C GLY A 16 4.97 -14.08 -5.24
N GLU A 17 6.17 -14.34 -4.72
CA GLU A 17 6.40 -14.58 -3.31
C GLU A 17 6.71 -13.32 -2.50
N SER A 18 6.62 -12.15 -3.12
CA SER A 18 6.88 -10.89 -2.42
C SER A 18 5.93 -10.74 -1.24
N SER A 19 6.50 -10.43 -0.08
CA SER A 19 5.69 -10.25 1.11
C SER A 19 5.18 -8.82 1.20
N GLY A 20 3.87 -8.65 1.09
CA GLY A 20 3.24 -7.34 1.26
C GLY A 20 3.46 -6.79 2.65
N HIS A 21 3.51 -7.65 3.65
CA HIS A 21 3.76 -7.24 5.02
C HIS A 21 5.18 -6.68 5.21
N ALA A 22 6.17 -7.27 4.55
CA ALA A 22 7.54 -6.77 4.63
C ALA A 22 7.65 -5.37 4.04
N LEU A 23 6.99 -5.12 2.92
CA LEU A 23 6.97 -3.79 2.31
C LEU A 23 6.27 -2.78 3.21
N VAL A 24 5.10 -3.12 3.75
CA VAL A 24 4.34 -2.26 4.66
C VAL A 24 5.18 -1.88 5.88
N SER A 25 5.87 -2.86 6.49
CA SER A 25 6.75 -2.60 7.63
C SER A 25 7.89 -1.66 7.26
N LYS A 26 8.50 -1.90 6.11
CA LYS A 26 9.61 -1.07 5.63
C LYS A 26 9.16 0.38 5.41
N LEU A 27 8.04 0.58 4.75
CA LEU A 27 7.51 1.92 4.47
C LEU A 27 7.19 2.66 5.77
N SER A 28 6.59 1.96 6.73
CA SER A 28 6.25 2.57 8.03
C SER A 28 7.48 3.00 8.79
N ARG A 29 8.61 2.28 8.65
CA ARG A 29 9.86 2.64 9.31
C ARG A 29 10.60 3.77 8.61
N GLU A 30 10.60 3.76 7.28
CA GLU A 30 11.39 4.73 6.50
C GLU A 30 10.69 6.08 6.34
N TYR A 31 9.39 6.09 6.32
CA TYR A 31 8.60 7.29 6.16
C TYR A 31 7.72 7.48 7.38
N ASN A 32 7.48 8.71 7.75
CA ASN A 32 6.67 9.01 8.94
C ASN A 32 5.18 8.89 8.61
N ILE A 33 4.75 7.65 8.33
CA ILE A 33 3.37 7.34 7.97
C ILE A 33 2.90 6.11 8.74
N ASP A 34 1.60 6.04 8.94
CA ASP A 34 0.93 4.84 9.46
C ASP A 34 0.24 4.14 8.31
N ILE A 35 0.39 2.83 8.25
CA ILE A 35 -0.28 2.02 7.24
C ILE A 35 -1.12 0.97 7.96
N SER A 36 -2.43 1.02 7.71
CA SER A 36 -3.36 0.01 8.23
C SER A 36 -3.76 -0.90 7.10
N ILE A 37 -3.70 -2.21 7.31
CA ILE A 37 -4.16 -3.20 6.34
C ILE A 37 -5.62 -3.49 6.63
N ILE A 38 -6.50 -3.18 5.67
CA ILE A 38 -7.93 -3.40 5.82
C ILE A 38 -8.32 -4.78 5.31
N TYR A 39 -7.69 -5.19 4.23
CA TYR A 39 -8.07 -6.40 3.53
C TYR A 39 -6.88 -6.95 2.74
N GLY A 40 -6.73 -8.25 2.73
CA GLY A 40 -5.70 -8.94 1.95
C GLY A 40 -6.30 -10.12 1.19
N ASN A 41 -5.83 -10.34 -0.03
CA ASN A 41 -6.32 -11.40 -0.89
C ASN A 41 -5.21 -11.87 -1.82
N ILE A 42 -5.28 -13.14 -2.21
CA ILE A 42 -4.40 -13.71 -3.22
C ILE A 42 -5.26 -14.20 -4.35
N GLU A 43 -5.01 -13.71 -5.56
CA GLU A 43 -5.70 -14.13 -6.77
C GLU A 43 -4.73 -14.89 -7.65
N MET A 44 -5.25 -15.79 -8.46
CA MET A 44 -4.45 -16.49 -9.46
C MET A 44 -4.62 -15.79 -10.80
N LEU A 45 -3.51 -15.38 -11.39
CA LEU A 45 -3.48 -14.73 -12.70
C LEU A 45 -2.54 -15.52 -13.60
N ASP A 46 -3.11 -16.14 -14.62
CA ASP A 46 -2.34 -16.96 -15.57
C ASP A 46 -1.52 -18.06 -14.86
N GLY A 47 -2.12 -18.68 -13.82
CA GLY A 47 -1.48 -19.75 -13.06
C GLY A 47 -0.46 -19.25 -12.04
N LYS A 48 -0.32 -17.94 -11.86
CA LYS A 48 0.64 -17.35 -10.90
C LYS A 48 -0.09 -16.58 -9.81
N PRO A 49 0.41 -16.63 -8.58
CA PRO A 49 -0.24 -15.87 -7.50
C PRO A 49 0.00 -14.38 -7.65
N LEU A 50 -1.06 -13.60 -7.41
CA LEU A 50 -1.03 -12.15 -7.34
C LEU A 50 -1.62 -11.76 -5.99
N GLY A 51 -0.78 -11.20 -5.12
CA GLY A 51 -1.23 -10.73 -3.81
C GLY A 51 -1.76 -9.30 -3.92
N LYS A 52 -2.85 -9.03 -3.24
CA LYS A 52 -3.44 -7.70 -3.15
C LYS A 52 -3.67 -7.33 -1.70
N LEU A 53 -3.29 -6.11 -1.33
CA LEU A 53 -3.58 -5.55 -0.02
C LEU A 53 -4.31 -4.23 -0.20
N VAL A 54 -5.42 -4.07 0.49
CA VAL A 54 -6.11 -2.79 0.58
C VAL A 54 -5.67 -2.16 1.89
N THR A 55 -5.10 -0.96 1.82
CA THR A 55 -4.47 -0.30 2.95
C THR A 55 -4.97 1.13 3.09
N ILE A 56 -4.79 1.70 4.30
CA ILE A 56 -4.97 3.13 4.54
C ILE A 56 -3.62 3.70 4.90
N PHE A 57 -3.18 4.70 4.14
CA PHE A 57 -1.97 5.46 4.42
C PHE A 57 -2.36 6.75 5.12
N SER A 58 -1.78 7.00 6.29
CA SER A 58 -2.03 8.20 7.09
C SER A 58 -0.72 8.89 7.41
N GLY A 59 -0.69 10.20 7.27
CA GLY A 59 0.51 11.01 7.51
C GLY A 59 0.42 12.31 6.72
N SER A 60 1.53 13.04 6.66
CA SER A 60 1.58 14.25 5.86
C SER A 60 1.52 13.91 4.38
N HIS A 61 1.03 14.85 3.59
CA HIS A 61 0.98 14.68 2.13
C HIS A 61 2.36 14.34 1.56
N ASN A 62 3.40 15.06 2.00
CA ASN A 62 4.76 14.82 1.54
C ASN A 62 5.25 13.41 1.86
N ASP A 63 5.02 12.95 3.08
CA ASP A 63 5.48 11.64 3.50
C ASP A 63 4.77 10.53 2.73
N ILE A 64 3.47 10.68 2.51
CA ILE A 64 2.69 9.72 1.72
C ILE A 64 3.19 9.68 0.27
N GLU A 65 3.42 10.85 -0.33
CA GLU A 65 3.90 10.91 -1.71
C GLU A 65 5.29 10.28 -1.87
N LYS A 66 6.19 10.49 -0.90
CA LYS A 66 7.51 9.85 -0.92
C LYS A 66 7.40 8.34 -0.81
N ALA A 67 6.52 7.86 0.05
CA ALA A 67 6.29 6.43 0.21
C ALA A 67 5.74 5.81 -1.08
N LEU A 68 4.77 6.47 -1.71
CA LEU A 68 4.20 5.99 -2.98
C LEU A 68 5.22 5.94 -4.09
N ALA A 69 6.11 6.94 -4.17
CA ALA A 69 7.18 6.95 -5.17
C ALA A 69 8.14 5.77 -4.94
N SER A 70 8.45 5.47 -3.69
CA SER A 70 9.32 4.35 -3.32
C SER A 70 8.72 3.00 -3.72
N ILE A 71 7.40 2.85 -3.62
CA ILE A 71 6.73 1.60 -3.97
C ILE A 71 6.97 1.21 -5.42
N GLY A 72 6.89 2.18 -6.34
CA GLY A 72 7.09 1.92 -7.75
C GLY A 72 8.47 1.36 -8.09
N GLU A 73 9.46 1.60 -7.23
CA GLU A 73 10.82 1.10 -7.42
C GLU A 73 10.99 -0.37 -7.01
N ASN A 74 9.99 -0.96 -6.37
CA ASN A 74 10.05 -2.31 -5.80
C ASN A 74 9.19 -3.33 -6.53
N ASN A 75 8.82 -3.07 -7.77
CA ASN A 75 7.98 -3.96 -8.58
C ASN A 75 6.62 -4.24 -7.95
N VAL A 76 6.12 -3.29 -7.19
CA VAL A 76 4.80 -3.35 -6.58
C VAL A 76 3.95 -2.27 -7.24
N LYS A 77 2.73 -2.61 -7.60
CA LYS A 77 1.80 -1.64 -8.16
C LYS A 77 0.96 -1.06 -7.03
N ALA A 78 0.93 0.27 -6.93
CA ALA A 78 0.09 0.99 -5.98
C ALA A 78 -0.99 1.74 -6.74
N GLU A 79 -2.23 1.60 -6.30
CA GLU A 79 -3.35 2.29 -6.91
C GLU A 79 -4.13 3.04 -5.82
N VAL A 80 -4.28 4.35 -6.00
CA VAL A 80 -5.08 5.15 -5.06
C VAL A 80 -6.55 4.90 -5.36
N MET A 81 -7.24 4.26 -4.42
CA MET A 81 -8.65 3.93 -4.55
C MET A 81 -9.54 5.06 -4.06
N TYR A 82 -9.06 5.82 -3.07
CA TYR A 82 -9.80 6.93 -2.48
C TYR A 82 -8.84 7.87 -1.78
N ASP A 83 -9.11 9.14 -1.87
CA ASP A 83 -8.32 10.21 -1.26
C ASP A 83 -9.24 11.06 -0.38
N ALA A 84 -9.05 10.99 0.93
CA ALA A 84 -9.87 11.74 1.90
C ALA A 84 -9.31 13.16 2.07
N GLN A 85 -9.83 14.08 1.28
CA GLN A 85 -9.39 15.49 1.30
C GLN A 85 -10.08 16.33 2.34
#